data_c2ef258fd2728210c156052f24070e92
#
_entry.id   c2ef258fd2728210c156052f24070e92
#
_cell.length_a   1.000
_cell.length_b   1.000
_cell.length_c   1.000
_cell.angle_alpha   90.00
_cell.angle_beta   90.00
_cell.angle_gamma   90.00
#
_symmetry.space_group_name_H-M   'P 1'
#
loop_
_entity.id
_entity.type
_entity.pdbx_description
1 polymer ?
#
loop_
_entity_poly.entity_id
_entity_poly.type
_entity_poly.pdbx_seq_one_letter_code
_entity_poly.pdbx_strand_id
1 'polypeptide(L)'
;MTTPPQPRKATVFHDVRPFGGPARELVAVDGLLVDEVPPGAVVERVDGGGRLALPTLVDAHIHPDKTSWGEPWHSRRPAHGIAEYVAGDVELARALPSPVAERALRLMSHAAAQGTRAMRAHADVAPAFGLSGIEGVAEAAGTLAGIVDVELVAFPQHGVVRTPGVAELLAEAAASGLVTHIGGIDPAGFDTTGDRDGDQLGTVFALAEKHGLGLDIHLHDRGEQGLAPLRDIAARTSALGLQGRVSVAHAFAVAGLSARELDETADLLAEAGISLTTVALSETTILPFRRLAERGVRVGLGSDGVRDSWSPFGDADMLHRAWLAAWALDARLDEELEACFRLAADGGAELLGLPRADLRAGSPADFMLVDGECLPQVVVDRPRRDLVVRAGRVVARDGRLV
;
A
#
# COMPACT_ATOMS: atom_id res chain seq x y z
N MET A 1 -46.36 -4.89 14.81
CA MET A 1 -46.23 -5.20 13.38
C MET A 1 -44.76 -5.04 13.05
N THR A 2 -44.05 -6.13 12.84
CA THR A 2 -42.63 -6.10 12.40
C THR A 2 -42.61 -5.69 10.92
N THR A 3 -41.92 -4.62 10.61
CA THR A 3 -41.70 -4.19 9.22
C THR A 3 -41.09 -5.38 8.46
N PRO A 4 -41.63 -5.78 7.29
CA PRO A 4 -41.03 -6.85 6.52
C PRO A 4 -39.58 -6.48 6.19
N PRO A 5 -38.63 -7.44 6.21
CA PRO A 5 -37.25 -7.17 5.88
C PRO A 5 -37.18 -6.60 4.45
N GLN A 6 -36.37 -5.56 4.26
CA GLN A 6 -36.18 -4.99 2.92
C GLN A 6 -35.58 -6.08 1.99
N PRO A 7 -36.04 -6.16 0.75
CA PRO A 7 -35.51 -7.13 -0.19
C PRO A 7 -33.99 -6.89 -0.38
N ARG A 8 -33.19 -7.96 -0.37
CA ARG A 8 -31.76 -7.88 -0.64
C ARG A 8 -31.54 -7.35 -2.04
N LYS A 9 -30.49 -6.55 -2.22
CA LYS A 9 -30.04 -6.10 -3.53
C LYS A 9 -28.96 -7.06 -4.04
N ALA A 10 -29.05 -7.43 -5.31
CA ALA A 10 -28.06 -8.23 -6.01
C ALA A 10 -27.58 -7.47 -7.24
N THR A 11 -26.29 -7.37 -7.49
CA THR A 11 -25.74 -6.91 -8.76
C THR A 11 -25.21 -8.10 -9.54
N VAL A 12 -25.68 -8.28 -10.77
CA VAL A 12 -25.23 -9.35 -11.67
C VAL A 12 -24.38 -8.73 -12.77
N PHE A 13 -23.11 -9.05 -12.79
CA PHE A 13 -22.18 -8.70 -13.85
C PHE A 13 -22.17 -9.86 -14.85
N HIS A 14 -22.83 -9.71 -15.98
CA HIS A 14 -22.90 -10.74 -16.99
C HIS A 14 -21.85 -10.54 -18.08
N ASP A 15 -21.55 -11.61 -18.83
CA ASP A 15 -20.57 -11.62 -19.91
C ASP A 15 -19.19 -11.11 -19.45
N VAL A 16 -18.69 -11.63 -18.32
CA VAL A 16 -17.36 -11.36 -17.80
C VAL A 16 -16.49 -12.62 -17.84
N ARG A 17 -15.17 -12.49 -18.07
CA ARG A 17 -14.22 -13.59 -18.15
C ARG A 17 -13.22 -13.55 -16.98
N PRO A 18 -13.52 -14.19 -15.82
CA PRO A 18 -12.61 -14.22 -14.70
C PRO A 18 -11.26 -14.85 -15.08
N PHE A 19 -10.16 -14.12 -14.91
CA PHE A 19 -8.79 -14.51 -15.26
C PHE A 19 -8.59 -14.98 -16.71
N GLY A 20 -9.44 -14.57 -17.64
CA GLY A 20 -9.39 -15.00 -19.04
C GLY A 20 -10.05 -16.35 -19.33
N GLY A 21 -10.73 -16.92 -18.35
CA GLY A 21 -11.54 -18.13 -18.52
C GLY A 21 -12.81 -17.88 -19.36
N PRO A 22 -13.69 -18.90 -19.45
CA PRO A 22 -14.98 -18.77 -20.13
C PRO A 22 -15.82 -17.62 -19.55
N ALA A 23 -16.60 -16.96 -20.41
CA ALA A 23 -17.55 -15.93 -19.99
C ALA A 23 -18.61 -16.53 -19.04
N ARG A 24 -18.91 -15.82 -17.95
CA ARG A 24 -19.90 -16.21 -16.96
C ARG A 24 -20.50 -14.99 -16.27
N GLU A 25 -21.47 -15.20 -15.40
CA GLU A 25 -21.97 -14.16 -14.49
C GLU A 25 -21.15 -14.18 -13.19
N LEU A 26 -20.91 -12.98 -12.64
CA LEU A 26 -20.49 -12.77 -11.25
C LEU A 26 -21.67 -12.09 -10.52
N VAL A 27 -22.13 -12.70 -9.44
CA VAL A 27 -23.26 -12.21 -8.65
C VAL A 27 -22.76 -11.65 -7.34
N ALA A 28 -23.02 -10.36 -7.08
CA ALA A 28 -22.64 -9.69 -5.86
C ALA A 28 -23.87 -9.42 -4.98
N VAL A 29 -23.77 -9.81 -3.69
CA VAL A 29 -24.79 -9.59 -2.67
C VAL A 29 -24.11 -9.18 -1.36
N ASP A 30 -24.55 -8.09 -0.75
CA ASP A 30 -24.01 -7.60 0.53
C ASP A 30 -22.46 -7.47 0.52
N GLY A 31 -21.88 -7.10 -0.62
CA GLY A 31 -20.44 -6.89 -0.79
C GLY A 31 -19.61 -8.14 -1.08
N LEU A 32 -20.23 -9.31 -1.13
CA LEU A 32 -19.57 -10.58 -1.43
C LEU A 32 -20.07 -11.17 -2.74
N LEU A 33 -19.23 -11.95 -3.39
CA LEU A 33 -19.63 -12.79 -4.51
C LEU A 33 -20.40 -14.03 -3.98
N VAL A 34 -21.47 -14.41 -4.70
CA VAL A 34 -22.28 -15.59 -4.40
C VAL A 34 -22.50 -16.40 -5.67
N ASP A 35 -22.84 -17.68 -5.53
CA ASP A 35 -23.07 -18.56 -6.69
C ASP A 35 -24.35 -18.22 -7.45
N GLU A 36 -25.42 -17.80 -6.75
CA GLU A 36 -26.73 -17.56 -7.34
C GLU A 36 -27.41 -16.32 -6.72
N VAL A 37 -28.29 -15.72 -7.50
CA VAL A 37 -29.14 -14.61 -7.02
C VAL A 37 -30.12 -15.13 -5.96
N PRO A 38 -30.15 -14.55 -4.74
CA PRO A 38 -31.08 -14.98 -3.70
C PRO A 38 -32.55 -14.80 -4.15
N PRO A 39 -33.45 -15.72 -3.78
CA PRO A 39 -34.87 -15.57 -4.09
C PRO A 39 -35.45 -14.26 -3.54
N GLY A 40 -36.18 -13.53 -4.40
CA GLY A 40 -36.82 -12.26 -4.04
C GLY A 40 -35.86 -11.06 -3.95
N ALA A 41 -34.61 -11.19 -4.36
CA ALA A 41 -33.69 -10.08 -4.44
C ALA A 41 -34.08 -9.11 -5.57
N VAL A 42 -33.86 -7.81 -5.36
CA VAL A 42 -33.91 -6.80 -6.41
C VAL A 42 -32.59 -6.86 -7.18
N VAL A 43 -32.66 -7.12 -8.48
CA VAL A 43 -31.48 -7.38 -9.33
C VAL A 43 -31.16 -6.16 -10.18
N GLU A 44 -29.94 -5.68 -10.07
CA GLU A 44 -29.31 -4.78 -11.04
C GLU A 44 -28.43 -5.61 -11.99
N ARG A 45 -28.44 -5.31 -13.28
CA ARG A 45 -27.57 -6.01 -14.26
C ARG A 45 -26.59 -5.04 -14.90
N VAL A 46 -25.32 -5.47 -14.94
CA VAL A 46 -24.22 -4.72 -15.54
C VAL A 46 -23.59 -5.61 -16.61
N ASP A 47 -23.51 -5.09 -17.82
CA ASP A 47 -22.87 -5.79 -18.94
C ASP A 47 -21.34 -5.67 -18.85
N GLY A 48 -20.65 -6.80 -18.80
CA GLY A 48 -19.19 -6.87 -18.82
C GLY A 48 -18.58 -6.84 -20.22
N GLY A 49 -19.41 -7.06 -21.27
CA GLY A 49 -18.99 -6.96 -22.67
C GLY A 49 -17.83 -7.89 -23.05
N GLY A 50 -17.80 -9.10 -22.51
CA GLY A 50 -16.74 -10.07 -22.75
C GLY A 50 -15.37 -9.74 -22.16
N ARG A 51 -15.30 -8.73 -21.27
CA ARG A 51 -14.03 -8.26 -20.69
C ARG A 51 -13.46 -9.23 -19.67
N LEU A 52 -12.13 -9.15 -19.52
CA LEU A 52 -11.39 -9.84 -18.50
C LEU A 52 -11.73 -9.26 -17.13
N ALA A 53 -12.14 -10.09 -16.18
CA ALA A 53 -12.34 -9.70 -14.79
C ALA A 53 -11.12 -10.15 -13.96
N LEU A 54 -10.51 -9.19 -13.27
CA LEU A 54 -9.35 -9.39 -12.40
C LEU A 54 -9.62 -8.82 -11.01
N PRO A 55 -9.00 -9.34 -9.96
CA PRO A 55 -9.04 -8.73 -8.62
C PRO A 55 -8.65 -7.26 -8.64
N THR A 56 -9.23 -6.49 -7.73
CA THR A 56 -8.72 -5.16 -7.38
C THR A 56 -7.35 -5.24 -6.74
N LEU A 57 -6.64 -4.14 -6.75
CA LEU A 57 -5.25 -3.99 -6.30
C LEU A 57 -5.20 -3.36 -4.90
N VAL A 58 -4.05 -3.48 -4.25
CA VAL A 58 -3.77 -2.88 -2.94
C VAL A 58 -2.41 -2.21 -3.00
N ASP A 59 -2.36 -0.94 -2.60
CA ASP A 59 -1.11 -0.19 -2.48
C ASP A 59 -0.58 -0.29 -1.05
N ALA A 60 0.39 -1.17 -0.84
CA ALA A 60 0.90 -1.46 0.50
C ALA A 60 1.79 -0.34 1.07
N HIS A 61 2.11 0.70 0.29
CA HIS A 61 3.01 1.77 0.71
C HIS A 61 2.94 2.97 -0.24
N ILE A 62 2.36 4.08 0.21
CA ILE A 62 2.21 5.32 -0.57
C ILE A 62 2.33 6.56 0.33
N HIS A 63 2.82 7.69 -0.22
CA HIS A 63 2.94 9.00 0.45
C HIS A 63 2.03 10.06 -0.19
N PRO A 64 0.71 10.09 0.12
CA PRO A 64 -0.21 11.03 -0.51
C PRO A 64 -0.05 12.47 -0.02
N ASP A 65 0.50 12.68 1.18
CA ASP A 65 0.64 13.98 1.83
C ASP A 65 1.57 14.94 1.09
N LYS A 66 2.64 14.40 0.50
CA LYS A 66 3.70 15.20 -0.17
C LYS A 66 3.63 15.20 -1.69
N THR A 67 2.61 14.55 -2.28
CA THR A 67 2.46 14.51 -3.73
C THR A 67 2.24 15.88 -4.37
N SER A 68 2.82 16.09 -5.57
CA SER A 68 2.48 17.19 -6.47
C SER A 68 1.56 16.73 -7.61
N TRP A 69 0.86 15.62 -7.46
CA TRP A 69 -0.10 15.11 -8.46
C TRP A 69 -1.23 16.11 -8.69
N GLY A 70 -1.44 16.50 -9.97
CA GLY A 70 -2.43 17.49 -10.35
C GLY A 70 -2.03 18.94 -10.10
N GLU A 71 -0.83 19.19 -9.59
CA GLU A 71 -0.24 20.51 -9.44
C GLU A 71 0.58 20.90 -10.67
N PRO A 72 0.91 22.18 -10.87
CA PRO A 72 1.88 22.62 -11.86
C PRO A 72 3.22 21.89 -11.70
N TRP A 73 3.91 21.67 -12.82
CA TRP A 73 5.20 20.99 -12.79
C TRP A 73 6.21 21.75 -11.89
N HIS A 74 6.81 20.99 -10.96
CA HIS A 74 7.87 21.47 -10.10
C HIS A 74 9.18 20.74 -10.43
N SER A 75 10.20 21.50 -10.88
CA SER A 75 11.52 20.95 -11.19
C SER A 75 12.26 20.56 -9.93
N ARG A 76 12.80 19.33 -9.88
CA ARG A 76 13.61 18.86 -8.75
C ARG A 76 15.01 19.41 -8.83
N ARG A 77 15.66 19.52 -7.67
CA ARG A 77 17.08 19.83 -7.58
C ARG A 77 17.87 18.55 -7.31
N PRO A 78 19.16 18.50 -7.70
CA PRO A 78 20.02 17.40 -7.28
C PRO A 78 20.04 17.28 -5.76
N ALA A 79 19.98 16.04 -5.26
CA ALA A 79 20.06 15.74 -3.83
C ALA A 79 21.02 14.54 -3.62
N HIS A 80 21.81 14.62 -2.57
CA HIS A 80 22.80 13.61 -2.21
C HIS A 80 22.50 13.07 -0.80
N GLY A 81 21.70 12.01 -0.74
CA GLY A 81 21.33 11.36 0.51
C GLY A 81 20.03 11.89 1.15
N ILE A 82 19.56 11.13 2.14
CA ILE A 82 18.23 11.28 2.76
C ILE A 82 18.00 12.70 3.30
N ALA A 83 18.99 13.31 3.96
CA ALA A 83 18.85 14.63 4.56
C ALA A 83 18.49 15.73 3.55
N GLU A 84 19.06 15.68 2.33
CA GLU A 84 18.77 16.66 1.29
C GLU A 84 17.40 16.41 0.64
N TYR A 85 16.98 15.14 0.48
CA TYR A 85 15.62 14.81 0.04
C TYR A 85 14.58 15.32 1.05
N VAL A 86 14.80 15.08 2.34
CA VAL A 86 13.92 15.56 3.43
C VAL A 86 13.81 17.08 3.43
N ALA A 87 14.92 17.80 3.22
CA ALA A 87 14.88 19.27 3.09
C ALA A 87 14.09 19.70 1.84
N GLY A 88 14.20 18.97 0.74
CA GLY A 88 13.44 19.19 -0.49
C GLY A 88 11.93 19.06 -0.30
N ASP A 89 11.45 18.14 0.56
CA ASP A 89 10.03 18.00 0.88
C ASP A 89 9.47 19.26 1.55
N VAL A 90 10.23 19.88 2.46
CA VAL A 90 9.81 21.15 3.09
C VAL A 90 9.73 22.29 2.07
N GLU A 91 10.68 22.36 1.13
CA GLU A 91 10.65 23.36 0.05
C GLU A 91 9.45 23.12 -0.88
N LEU A 92 9.22 21.86 -1.29
CA LEU A 92 8.11 21.48 -2.15
C LEU A 92 6.76 21.81 -1.48
N ALA A 93 6.56 21.40 -0.23
CA ALA A 93 5.32 21.64 0.50
C ALA A 93 4.95 23.14 0.58
N ARG A 94 5.96 24.01 0.72
CA ARG A 94 5.76 25.46 0.72
C ARG A 94 5.45 26.05 -0.66
N ALA A 95 5.88 25.38 -1.73
CA ALA A 95 5.68 25.82 -3.10
C ALA A 95 4.36 25.37 -3.70
N LEU A 96 3.77 24.28 -3.19
CA LEU A 96 2.53 23.74 -3.69
C LEU A 96 1.33 24.61 -3.31
N PRO A 97 0.49 25.02 -4.30
CA PRO A 97 -0.62 25.92 -4.05
C PRO A 97 -1.81 25.28 -3.31
N SER A 98 -2.04 23.99 -3.51
CA SER A 98 -3.18 23.30 -2.90
C SER A 98 -2.84 22.70 -1.53
N PRO A 99 -3.79 22.67 -0.57
CA PRO A 99 -3.60 22.01 0.70
C PRO A 99 -3.42 20.49 0.55
N VAL A 100 -2.86 19.84 1.58
CA VAL A 100 -2.60 18.39 1.60
C VAL A 100 -3.87 17.59 1.29
N ALA A 101 -5.01 17.94 1.91
CA ALA A 101 -6.28 17.22 1.72
C ALA A 101 -6.70 17.14 0.24
N GLU A 102 -6.57 18.24 -0.50
CA GLU A 102 -6.95 18.27 -1.92
C GLU A 102 -5.97 17.46 -2.79
N ARG A 103 -4.66 17.56 -2.52
CA ARG A 103 -3.65 16.81 -3.28
C ARG A 103 -3.76 15.31 -3.02
N ALA A 104 -3.89 14.92 -1.75
CA ALA A 104 -4.12 13.55 -1.34
C ALA A 104 -5.42 13.00 -1.95
N LEU A 105 -6.52 13.75 -1.90
CA LEU A 105 -7.80 13.33 -2.49
C LEU A 105 -7.67 13.09 -4.00
N ARG A 106 -6.99 13.98 -4.74
CA ARG A 106 -6.77 13.79 -6.18
C ARG A 106 -5.97 12.53 -6.50
N LEU A 107 -4.88 12.28 -5.77
CA LEU A 107 -4.06 11.10 -5.99
C LEU A 107 -4.79 9.81 -5.61
N MET A 108 -5.39 9.77 -4.43
CA MET A 108 -6.11 8.60 -3.91
C MET A 108 -7.36 8.29 -4.76
N SER A 109 -8.07 9.31 -5.26
CA SER A 109 -9.18 9.14 -6.20
C SER A 109 -8.71 8.55 -7.52
N HIS A 110 -7.54 9.00 -8.02
CA HIS A 110 -6.95 8.43 -9.22
C HIS A 110 -6.58 6.95 -9.00
N ALA A 111 -5.88 6.62 -7.89
CA ALA A 111 -5.53 5.24 -7.53
C ALA A 111 -6.78 4.34 -7.46
N ALA A 112 -7.84 4.79 -6.79
CA ALA A 112 -9.11 4.07 -6.69
C ALA A 112 -9.74 3.84 -8.08
N ALA A 113 -9.73 4.85 -8.96
CA ALA A 113 -10.24 4.72 -10.33
C ALA A 113 -9.39 3.77 -11.20
N GLN A 114 -8.11 3.55 -10.82
CA GLN A 114 -7.24 2.54 -11.43
C GLN A 114 -7.35 1.15 -10.78
N GLY A 115 -8.28 0.95 -9.85
CA GLY A 115 -8.58 -0.36 -9.27
C GLY A 115 -7.93 -0.63 -7.90
N THR A 116 -7.33 0.37 -7.25
CA THR A 116 -6.83 0.23 -5.88
C THR A 116 -7.99 0.31 -4.90
N ARG A 117 -8.22 -0.79 -4.14
CA ARG A 117 -9.30 -0.90 -3.14
C ARG A 117 -8.87 -0.56 -1.72
N ALA A 118 -7.58 -0.62 -1.45
CA ALA A 118 -7.02 -0.32 -0.14
C ALA A 118 -5.59 0.19 -0.27
N MET A 119 -5.16 1.00 0.69
CA MET A 119 -3.79 1.51 0.72
C MET A 119 -3.29 1.74 2.15
N ARG A 120 -1.97 1.60 2.35
CA ARG A 120 -1.29 2.08 3.54
C ARG A 120 -0.59 3.38 3.20
N ALA A 121 -1.17 4.48 3.68
CA ALA A 121 -0.72 5.84 3.43
C ALA A 121 0.21 6.31 4.55
N HIS A 122 1.37 6.83 4.19
CA HIS A 122 2.32 7.46 5.11
C HIS A 122 2.14 8.96 5.04
N ALA A 123 2.10 9.63 6.19
CA ALA A 123 2.05 11.07 6.28
C ALA A 123 3.13 11.61 7.22
N ASP A 124 3.89 12.58 6.74
CA ASP A 124 5.04 13.12 7.45
C ASP A 124 4.64 13.85 8.73
N VAL A 125 5.39 13.57 9.80
CA VAL A 125 5.31 14.21 11.10
C VAL A 125 6.63 14.90 11.40
N ALA A 126 6.62 16.23 11.39
CA ALA A 126 7.82 17.03 11.66
C ALA A 126 7.43 18.45 12.12
N PRO A 127 8.32 19.18 12.83
CA PRO A 127 8.04 20.55 13.27
C PRO A 127 7.66 21.52 12.13
N ALA A 128 8.11 21.23 10.89
CA ALA A 128 7.78 22.03 9.72
C ALA A 128 6.32 21.88 9.26
N PHE A 129 5.65 20.77 9.59
CA PHE A 129 4.32 20.40 9.13
C PHE A 129 3.31 20.22 10.27
N GLY A 130 3.79 19.97 11.51
CA GLY A 130 2.92 19.52 12.61
C GLY A 130 2.26 18.20 12.24
N LEU A 131 0.94 18.12 12.37
CA LEU A 131 0.10 16.98 11.97
C LEU A 131 -0.70 17.23 10.70
N SER A 132 -0.45 18.32 9.96
CA SER A 132 -1.25 18.69 8.78
C SER A 132 -1.23 17.65 7.66
N GLY A 133 -0.15 16.84 7.55
CA GLY A 133 -0.08 15.69 6.65
C GLY A 133 -1.11 14.62 7.03
N ILE A 134 -1.13 14.23 8.30
CA ILE A 134 -2.07 13.24 8.84
C ILE A 134 -3.52 13.71 8.70
N GLU A 135 -3.82 14.94 9.11
CA GLU A 135 -5.17 15.52 9.04
C GLU A 135 -5.68 15.58 7.60
N GLY A 136 -4.83 16.04 6.67
CA GLY A 136 -5.21 16.14 5.26
C GLY A 136 -5.43 14.78 4.58
N VAL A 137 -4.60 13.78 4.88
CA VAL A 137 -4.80 12.41 4.34
C VAL A 137 -6.03 11.76 4.97
N ALA A 138 -6.28 11.96 6.26
CA ALA A 138 -7.47 11.45 6.95
C ALA A 138 -8.76 12.08 6.38
N GLU A 139 -8.77 13.37 6.07
CA GLU A 139 -9.89 14.05 5.40
C GLU A 139 -10.17 13.46 4.01
N ALA A 140 -9.12 13.26 3.21
CA ALA A 140 -9.22 12.63 1.90
C ALA A 140 -9.74 11.19 2.00
N ALA A 141 -9.25 10.40 2.96
CA ALA A 141 -9.73 9.05 3.23
C ALA A 141 -11.22 9.03 3.62
N GLY A 142 -11.65 9.96 4.46
CA GLY A 142 -13.05 10.12 4.84
C GLY A 142 -13.96 10.40 3.64
N THR A 143 -13.49 11.22 2.69
CA THR A 143 -14.23 11.53 1.44
C THR A 143 -14.36 10.29 0.54
N LEU A 144 -13.38 9.39 0.55
CA LEU A 144 -13.34 8.16 -0.23
C LEU A 144 -13.89 6.93 0.52
N ALA A 145 -14.56 7.14 1.65
CA ALA A 145 -15.11 6.05 2.45
C ALA A 145 -16.05 5.15 1.63
N GLY A 146 -15.82 3.83 1.69
CA GLY A 146 -16.55 2.81 0.93
C GLY A 146 -16.12 2.68 -0.55
N ILE A 147 -15.10 3.46 -0.99
CA ILE A 147 -14.43 3.33 -2.29
C ILE A 147 -13.04 2.73 -2.07
N VAL A 148 -12.26 3.29 -1.16
CA VAL A 148 -10.92 2.80 -0.80
C VAL A 148 -10.78 2.75 0.71
N ASP A 149 -10.21 1.65 1.24
CA ASP A 149 -9.85 1.54 2.65
C ASP A 149 -8.44 2.10 2.85
N VAL A 150 -8.24 2.87 3.93
CA VAL A 150 -6.95 3.53 4.18
C VAL A 150 -6.46 3.21 5.59
N GLU A 151 -5.28 2.61 5.68
CA GLU A 151 -4.47 2.63 6.89
C GLU A 151 -3.53 3.84 6.85
N LEU A 152 -3.44 4.59 7.95
CA LEU A 152 -2.62 5.79 8.01
C LEU A 152 -1.46 5.62 8.99
N VAL A 153 -0.25 5.89 8.51
CA VAL A 153 1.00 5.82 9.27
C VAL A 153 1.49 7.22 9.62
N ALA A 154 1.72 7.50 10.90
CA ALA A 154 2.45 8.69 11.32
C ALA A 154 3.94 8.48 11.04
N PHE A 155 4.47 9.11 10.00
CA PHE A 155 5.82 8.86 9.48
C PHE A 155 6.81 9.94 9.90
N PRO A 156 7.82 9.61 10.75
CA PRO A 156 8.84 10.57 11.20
C PRO A 156 10.01 10.68 10.19
N GLN A 157 9.74 11.11 8.96
CA GLN A 157 10.78 11.17 7.91
C GLN A 157 11.99 12.05 8.30
N HIS A 158 11.79 13.03 9.17
CA HIS A 158 12.86 13.89 9.68
C HIS A 158 13.72 13.24 10.77
N GLY A 159 13.38 12.03 11.20
CA GLY A 159 14.00 11.30 12.30
C GLY A 159 13.45 11.67 13.66
N VAL A 160 13.26 10.66 14.51
CA VAL A 160 12.71 10.80 15.89
C VAL A 160 13.77 11.34 16.84
N VAL A 161 14.99 10.82 16.74
CA VAL A 161 16.14 11.15 17.58
C VAL A 161 16.85 12.40 17.04
N ARG A 162 17.02 12.43 15.73
CA ARG A 162 17.74 13.47 15.00
C ARG A 162 17.08 14.85 15.10
N THR A 163 15.73 14.90 15.05
CA THR A 163 14.99 16.15 14.97
C THR A 163 14.18 16.41 16.25
N PRO A 164 14.58 17.41 17.07
CA PRO A 164 13.84 17.77 18.28
C PRO A 164 12.37 18.11 17.96
N GLY A 165 11.45 17.60 18.79
CA GLY A 165 10.01 17.82 18.67
C GLY A 165 9.28 16.74 17.86
N VAL A 166 9.97 15.85 17.13
CA VAL A 166 9.31 14.78 16.37
C VAL A 166 8.72 13.71 17.27
N ALA A 167 9.41 13.33 18.36
CA ALA A 167 8.90 12.34 19.31
C ALA A 167 7.58 12.81 19.97
N GLU A 168 7.49 14.08 20.34
CA GLU A 168 6.29 14.69 20.91
C GLU A 168 5.15 14.72 19.89
N LEU A 169 5.41 15.10 18.65
CA LEU A 169 4.42 15.10 17.56
C LEU A 169 3.94 13.70 17.23
N LEU A 170 4.83 12.68 17.25
CA LEU A 170 4.42 11.28 17.10
C LEU A 170 3.50 10.82 18.23
N ALA A 171 3.77 11.24 19.46
CA ALA A 171 2.91 10.94 20.60
C ALA A 171 1.54 11.63 20.47
N GLU A 172 1.48 12.86 19.95
CA GLU A 172 0.24 13.54 19.63
C GLU A 172 -0.52 12.83 18.50
N ALA A 173 0.16 12.45 17.42
CA ALA A 173 -0.41 11.66 16.33
C ALA A 173 -0.98 10.32 16.81
N ALA A 174 -0.24 9.59 17.67
CA ALA A 174 -0.68 8.33 18.25
C ALA A 174 -1.95 8.47 19.11
N ALA A 175 -2.11 9.61 19.79
CA ALA A 175 -3.26 9.91 20.62
C ALA A 175 -4.47 10.46 19.83
N SER A 176 -4.29 10.89 18.60
CA SER A 176 -5.33 11.57 17.79
C SER A 176 -6.50 10.66 17.38
N GLY A 177 -6.27 9.35 17.33
CA GLY A 177 -7.23 8.38 16.77
C GLY A 177 -7.31 8.38 15.23
N LEU A 178 -6.48 9.17 14.54
CA LEU A 178 -6.46 9.25 13.07
C LEU A 178 -5.54 8.20 12.45
N VAL A 179 -4.52 7.74 13.17
CA VAL A 179 -3.50 6.84 12.66
C VAL A 179 -3.70 5.40 13.13
N THR A 180 -3.33 4.45 12.29
CA THR A 180 -3.34 3.01 12.57
C THR A 180 -1.95 2.47 12.90
N HIS A 181 -0.90 3.17 12.48
CA HIS A 181 0.49 2.76 12.63
C HIS A 181 1.39 3.94 13.00
N ILE A 182 2.48 3.63 13.70
CA ILE A 182 3.62 4.53 13.91
C ILE A 182 4.75 4.11 12.98
N GLY A 183 5.36 5.08 12.32
CA GLY A 183 6.51 4.88 11.45
C GLY A 183 7.85 5.01 12.16
N GLY A 184 8.90 4.70 11.42
CA GLY A 184 10.30 4.92 11.75
C GLY A 184 11.11 5.04 10.46
N ILE A 185 12.37 5.49 10.54
CA ILE A 185 13.25 5.62 9.39
C ILE A 185 14.72 5.37 9.76
N ASP A 186 15.37 4.43 9.10
CA ASP A 186 16.82 4.15 9.13
C ASP A 186 17.48 4.43 10.50
N PRO A 187 17.16 3.64 11.53
CA PRO A 187 17.57 3.94 12.89
C PRO A 187 19.09 3.84 13.11
N ALA A 188 19.83 3.18 12.21
CA ALA A 188 21.27 3.08 12.27
C ALA A 188 22.01 4.07 11.33
N GLY A 189 21.45 4.32 10.13
CA GLY A 189 22.14 5.13 9.11
C GLY A 189 21.76 6.60 9.11
N PHE A 190 20.49 6.92 9.34
CA PHE A 190 20.00 8.29 9.22
C PHE A 190 19.56 8.91 10.55
N ASP A 191 18.75 8.22 11.34
CA ASP A 191 18.16 8.78 12.56
C ASP A 191 19.09 8.60 13.76
N THR A 192 20.28 9.19 13.67
CA THR A 192 21.32 9.16 14.71
C THR A 192 21.75 10.57 15.05
N THR A 193 22.23 10.78 16.28
CA THR A 193 22.77 12.08 16.77
C THR A 193 24.26 12.03 17.03
N GLY A 194 24.96 10.99 16.57
CA GLY A 194 26.40 10.80 16.81
C GLY A 194 26.72 10.41 18.27
N ASP A 195 26.67 11.36 19.18
CA ASP A 195 27.06 11.16 20.58
C ASP A 195 25.87 11.07 21.57
N ARG A 196 24.62 11.07 21.10
CA ARG A 196 23.45 10.94 21.98
C ARG A 196 22.88 9.54 21.89
N ASP A 197 22.66 8.92 23.05
CA ASP A 197 21.93 7.66 23.20
C ASP A 197 20.44 7.88 22.89
N GLY A 198 20.11 7.99 21.61
CA GLY A 198 18.72 8.07 21.16
C GLY A 198 18.27 6.70 20.65
N ASP A 199 17.19 6.16 21.21
CA ASP A 199 16.58 4.91 20.77
C ASP A 199 15.29 5.20 20.00
N GLN A 200 15.40 5.36 18.67
CA GLN A 200 14.22 5.50 17.80
C GLN A 200 13.27 4.31 17.99
N LEU A 201 13.82 3.08 17.89
CA LEU A 201 13.02 1.86 17.99
C LEU A 201 12.32 1.77 19.36
N GLY A 202 13.02 2.08 20.46
CA GLY A 202 12.38 2.14 21.78
C GLY A 202 11.22 3.11 21.83
N THR A 203 11.37 4.31 21.25
CA THR A 203 10.33 5.33 21.20
C THR A 203 9.11 4.88 20.40
N VAL A 204 9.29 4.40 19.15
CA VAL A 204 8.16 4.04 18.28
C VAL A 204 7.45 2.77 18.76
N PHE A 205 8.17 1.78 19.29
CA PHE A 205 7.58 0.57 19.88
C PHE A 205 6.78 0.90 21.14
N ALA A 206 7.27 1.77 22.02
CA ALA A 206 6.55 2.20 23.22
C ALA A 206 5.24 2.95 22.87
N LEU A 207 5.26 3.81 21.84
CA LEU A 207 4.06 4.48 21.36
C LEU A 207 3.05 3.49 20.77
N ALA A 208 3.51 2.55 19.95
CA ALA A 208 2.66 1.53 19.36
C ALA A 208 1.99 0.64 20.44
N GLU A 209 2.75 0.18 21.44
CA GLU A 209 2.23 -0.59 22.56
C GLU A 209 1.21 0.21 23.38
N LYS A 210 1.56 1.44 23.78
CA LYS A 210 0.71 2.32 24.61
C LYS A 210 -0.64 2.62 23.96
N HIS A 211 -0.67 2.84 22.63
CA HIS A 211 -1.88 3.25 21.92
C HIS A 211 -2.54 2.11 21.14
N GLY A 212 -1.99 0.89 21.19
CA GLY A 212 -2.55 -0.26 20.50
C GLY A 212 -2.39 -0.17 18.96
N LEU A 213 -1.36 0.53 18.46
CA LEU A 213 -1.11 0.75 17.04
C LEU A 213 -0.16 -0.31 16.46
N GLY A 214 -0.11 -0.40 15.12
CA GLY A 214 0.92 -1.14 14.41
C GLY A 214 2.19 -0.31 14.20
N LEU A 215 3.19 -0.92 13.56
CA LEU A 215 4.43 -0.27 13.16
C LEU A 215 4.69 -0.47 11.67
N ASP A 216 5.19 0.57 10.99
CA ASP A 216 5.66 0.50 9.61
C ASP A 216 6.97 1.31 9.48
N ILE A 217 8.11 0.61 9.43
CA ILE A 217 9.44 1.20 9.56
C ILE A 217 10.14 1.20 8.20
N HIS A 218 10.55 2.39 7.72
CA HIS A 218 11.40 2.51 6.53
C HIS A 218 12.83 2.08 6.84
N LEU A 219 13.39 1.22 6.01
CA LEU A 219 14.74 0.71 6.17
C LEU A 219 15.45 0.66 4.80
N HIS A 220 16.18 1.75 4.47
CA HIS A 220 16.93 1.88 3.23
C HIS A 220 18.39 1.43 3.39
N ASP A 221 18.88 1.36 4.63
CA ASP A 221 20.23 0.94 4.94
C ASP A 221 20.53 -0.45 4.36
N ARG A 222 21.74 -0.62 3.82
CA ARG A 222 22.21 -1.86 3.19
C ARG A 222 23.17 -2.62 4.08
N GLY A 223 23.39 -3.91 3.75
CA GLY A 223 24.33 -4.77 4.47
C GLY A 223 24.02 -4.83 5.97
N GLU A 224 25.05 -4.93 6.80
CA GLU A 224 24.88 -5.07 8.26
C GLU A 224 24.20 -3.86 8.91
N GLN A 225 24.37 -2.66 8.36
CA GLN A 225 23.71 -1.45 8.85
C GLN A 225 22.18 -1.55 8.75
N GLY A 226 21.64 -2.25 7.75
CA GLY A 226 20.22 -2.54 7.63
C GLY A 226 19.79 -3.83 8.33
N LEU A 227 20.64 -4.86 8.34
CA LEU A 227 20.30 -6.15 8.97
C LEU A 227 20.28 -6.10 10.49
N ALA A 228 21.15 -5.30 11.12
CA ALA A 228 21.18 -5.19 12.58
C ALA A 228 19.86 -4.57 13.13
N PRO A 229 19.36 -3.44 12.62
CA PRO A 229 18.05 -2.93 12.99
C PRO A 229 16.90 -3.89 12.68
N LEU A 230 16.96 -4.62 11.56
CA LEU A 230 15.93 -5.59 11.20
C LEU A 230 15.83 -6.72 12.25
N ARG A 231 16.98 -7.21 12.75
CA ARG A 231 17.01 -8.18 13.85
C ARG A 231 16.49 -7.61 15.18
N ASP A 232 16.79 -6.34 15.49
CA ASP A 232 16.27 -5.67 16.70
C ASP A 232 14.74 -5.48 16.60
N ILE A 233 14.24 -5.06 15.44
CA ILE A 233 12.79 -4.97 15.16
C ILE A 233 12.13 -6.34 15.39
N ALA A 234 12.72 -7.44 14.89
CA ALA A 234 12.18 -8.79 15.09
C ALA A 234 12.17 -9.20 16.57
N ALA A 235 13.25 -8.92 17.30
CA ALA A 235 13.35 -9.22 18.72
C ALA A 235 12.31 -8.43 19.54
N ARG A 236 12.15 -7.12 19.30
CA ARG A 236 11.15 -6.27 19.97
C ARG A 236 9.73 -6.68 19.63
N THR A 237 9.47 -7.01 18.35
CA THR A 237 8.15 -7.51 17.90
C THR A 237 7.74 -8.76 18.67
N SER A 238 8.65 -9.73 18.79
CA SER A 238 8.41 -10.96 19.54
C SER A 238 8.23 -10.70 21.04
N ALA A 239 9.10 -9.87 21.64
CA ALA A 239 9.08 -9.57 23.07
C ALA A 239 7.78 -8.86 23.53
N LEU A 240 7.21 -8.02 22.66
CA LEU A 240 6.00 -7.23 22.96
C LEU A 240 4.70 -7.86 22.41
N GLY A 241 4.77 -9.06 21.79
CA GLY A 241 3.57 -9.73 21.27
C GLY A 241 2.91 -8.97 20.10
N LEU A 242 3.71 -8.29 19.26
CA LEU A 242 3.24 -7.49 18.13
C LEU A 242 3.26 -8.24 16.79
N GLN A 243 3.31 -9.59 16.82
CA GLN A 243 3.28 -10.42 15.62
C GLN A 243 2.08 -10.06 14.74
N GLY A 244 2.33 -9.89 13.43
CA GLY A 244 1.31 -9.52 12.45
C GLY A 244 0.94 -8.03 12.43
N ARG A 245 1.54 -7.20 13.30
CA ARG A 245 1.28 -5.76 13.42
C ARG A 245 2.48 -4.89 13.08
N VAL A 246 3.59 -5.50 12.67
CA VAL A 246 4.83 -4.82 12.30
C VAL A 246 5.16 -5.12 10.84
N SER A 247 5.45 -4.08 10.09
CA SER A 247 5.98 -4.14 8.73
C SER A 247 7.25 -3.31 8.59
N VAL A 248 8.09 -3.70 7.65
CA VAL A 248 9.30 -2.97 7.29
C VAL A 248 9.25 -2.65 5.79
N ALA A 249 9.30 -1.36 5.47
CA ALA A 249 9.31 -0.89 4.10
C ALA A 249 10.73 -0.88 3.54
N HIS A 250 10.83 -1.19 2.24
CA HIS A 250 12.07 -1.25 1.45
C HIS A 250 12.99 -2.41 1.83
N ALA A 251 13.48 -2.47 3.06
CA ALA A 251 14.38 -3.51 3.58
C ALA A 251 15.52 -3.85 2.58
N PHE A 252 16.20 -2.84 2.01
CA PHE A 252 17.17 -3.02 0.92
C PHE A 252 18.34 -3.95 1.28
N ALA A 253 18.64 -4.12 2.58
CA ALA A 253 19.61 -5.10 3.03
C ALA A 253 19.22 -6.54 2.66
N VAL A 254 17.91 -6.84 2.60
CA VAL A 254 17.40 -8.19 2.28
C VAL A 254 17.55 -8.51 0.79
N ALA A 255 17.42 -7.51 -0.09
CA ALA A 255 17.52 -7.69 -1.53
C ALA A 255 18.92 -8.17 -1.98
N GLY A 256 19.96 -7.89 -1.19
CA GLY A 256 21.35 -8.23 -1.51
C GLY A 256 21.90 -9.51 -0.85
N LEU A 257 21.08 -10.27 -0.15
CA LEU A 257 21.52 -11.46 0.60
C LEU A 257 21.80 -12.66 -0.31
N SER A 258 22.77 -13.49 0.09
CA SER A 258 22.92 -14.83 -0.50
C SER A 258 21.71 -15.71 -0.18
N ALA A 259 21.48 -16.77 -0.95
CA ALA A 259 20.33 -17.65 -0.74
C ALA A 259 20.21 -18.19 0.70
N ARG A 260 21.32 -18.55 1.34
CA ARG A 260 21.35 -19.04 2.73
C ARG A 260 21.00 -17.93 3.73
N GLU A 261 21.62 -16.75 3.59
CA GLU A 261 21.35 -15.62 4.49
C GLU A 261 19.90 -15.13 4.33
N LEU A 262 19.37 -15.17 3.10
CA LEU A 262 17.97 -14.85 2.82
C LEU A 262 17.02 -15.83 3.53
N ASP A 263 17.28 -17.14 3.49
CA ASP A 263 16.47 -18.12 4.17
C ASP A 263 16.50 -17.93 5.69
N GLU A 264 17.68 -17.72 6.28
CA GLU A 264 17.86 -17.47 7.72
C GLU A 264 17.12 -16.17 8.15
N THR A 265 17.21 -15.12 7.32
CA THR A 265 16.50 -13.85 7.58
C THR A 265 14.98 -14.01 7.43
N ALA A 266 14.54 -14.73 6.40
CA ALA A 266 13.11 -15.00 6.17
C ALA A 266 12.48 -15.81 7.32
N ASP A 267 13.18 -16.83 7.83
CA ASP A 267 12.74 -17.61 8.99
C ASP A 267 12.57 -16.72 10.23
N LEU A 268 13.54 -15.84 10.51
CA LEU A 268 13.46 -14.87 11.61
C LEU A 268 12.23 -13.94 11.45
N LEU A 269 12.00 -13.41 10.26
CA LEU A 269 10.88 -12.51 10.00
C LEU A 269 9.53 -13.22 10.09
N ALA A 270 9.43 -14.44 9.57
CA ALA A 270 8.24 -15.27 9.65
C ALA A 270 7.89 -15.64 11.10
N GLU A 271 8.89 -16.04 11.92
CA GLU A 271 8.71 -16.33 13.34
C GLU A 271 8.24 -15.08 14.12
N ALA A 272 8.82 -13.92 13.82
CA ALA A 272 8.40 -12.64 14.40
C ALA A 272 7.08 -12.11 13.81
N GLY A 273 6.51 -12.74 12.77
CA GLY A 273 5.29 -12.32 12.11
C GLY A 273 5.40 -10.95 11.42
N ILE A 274 6.61 -10.56 10.98
CA ILE A 274 6.89 -9.30 10.30
C ILE A 274 6.55 -9.41 8.82
N SER A 275 5.94 -8.37 8.27
CA SER A 275 5.69 -8.22 6.85
C SER A 275 6.68 -7.26 6.20
N LEU A 276 6.94 -7.41 4.91
CA LEU A 276 7.81 -6.50 4.16
C LEU A 276 7.04 -5.80 3.03
N THR A 277 7.45 -4.56 2.70
CA THR A 277 6.96 -3.85 1.52
C THR A 277 8.10 -3.57 0.56
N THR A 278 7.89 -3.87 -0.72
CA THR A 278 8.80 -3.50 -1.81
C THR A 278 8.14 -2.48 -2.73
N VAL A 279 8.94 -1.61 -3.34
CA VAL A 279 8.45 -0.54 -4.22
C VAL A 279 9.00 -0.63 -5.66
N ALA A 280 9.76 -1.68 -5.96
CA ALA A 280 10.27 -2.02 -7.29
C ALA A 280 11.00 -0.85 -8.00
N LEU A 281 11.89 -0.16 -7.29
CA LEU A 281 12.67 0.95 -7.86
C LEU A 281 13.73 0.48 -8.87
N SER A 282 14.34 -0.68 -8.63
CA SER A 282 15.37 -1.29 -9.48
C SER A 282 15.58 -2.76 -9.13
N GLU A 283 16.35 -3.47 -9.94
CA GLU A 283 16.77 -4.85 -9.68
C GLU A 283 17.51 -5.05 -8.35
N THR A 284 18.20 -4.01 -7.86
CA THR A 284 18.97 -4.08 -6.60
C THR A 284 18.16 -3.66 -5.37
N THR A 285 16.90 -3.30 -5.54
CA THR A 285 16.02 -2.83 -4.46
C THR A 285 14.73 -3.64 -4.35
N ILE A 286 14.34 -4.34 -5.42
CA ILE A 286 13.18 -5.23 -5.36
C ILE A 286 13.48 -6.43 -4.47
N LEU A 287 12.58 -6.72 -3.53
CA LEU A 287 12.73 -7.86 -2.64
C LEU A 287 12.52 -9.19 -3.40
N PRO A 288 13.23 -10.25 -3.02
CA PRO A 288 13.02 -11.60 -3.55
C PRO A 288 11.71 -12.20 -3.00
N PHE A 289 10.59 -11.55 -3.28
CA PHE A 289 9.30 -11.77 -2.64
C PHE A 289 8.77 -13.22 -2.78
N ARG A 290 9.05 -13.90 -3.89
CA ARG A 290 8.65 -15.31 -4.06
C ARG A 290 9.32 -16.21 -3.03
N ARG A 291 10.65 -16.03 -2.84
CA ARG A 291 11.41 -16.79 -1.85
C ARG A 291 11.00 -16.45 -0.42
N LEU A 292 10.75 -15.18 -0.13
CA LEU A 292 10.24 -14.73 1.17
C LEU A 292 8.85 -15.34 1.46
N ALA A 293 7.96 -15.36 0.48
CA ALA A 293 6.63 -15.98 0.62
C ALA A 293 6.70 -17.49 0.84
N GLU A 294 7.61 -18.21 0.16
CA GLU A 294 7.87 -19.64 0.39
C GLU A 294 8.28 -19.95 1.84
N ARG A 295 8.87 -18.95 2.52
CA ARG A 295 9.28 -19.04 3.93
C ARG A 295 8.26 -18.46 4.90
N GLY A 296 7.07 -18.05 4.41
CA GLY A 296 5.98 -17.53 5.24
C GLY A 296 6.03 -16.03 5.54
N VAL A 297 6.93 -15.26 4.91
CA VAL A 297 6.96 -13.79 5.03
C VAL A 297 5.98 -13.17 4.05
N ARG A 298 5.05 -12.36 4.55
CA ARG A 298 4.13 -11.61 3.71
C ARG A 298 4.87 -10.42 3.08
N VAL A 299 4.71 -10.25 1.77
CA VAL A 299 5.31 -9.12 1.04
C VAL A 299 4.24 -8.42 0.24
N GLY A 300 4.14 -7.10 0.37
CA GLY A 300 3.28 -6.23 -0.42
C GLY A 300 4.07 -5.36 -1.39
N LEU A 301 3.39 -4.89 -2.45
CA LEU A 301 3.92 -3.92 -3.40
C LEU A 301 3.34 -2.54 -3.11
N GLY A 302 4.18 -1.49 -3.20
CA GLY A 302 3.77 -0.11 -2.98
C GLY A 302 4.17 0.85 -4.09
N SER A 303 3.45 1.95 -4.21
CA SER A 303 3.76 3.05 -5.12
C SER A 303 4.91 3.92 -4.62
N ASP A 304 5.08 4.02 -3.29
CA ASP A 304 5.99 4.95 -2.64
C ASP A 304 5.61 6.42 -2.94
N GLY A 305 6.59 7.32 -2.99
CA GLY A 305 6.41 8.70 -3.39
C GLY A 305 5.93 8.83 -4.85
N VAL A 306 4.88 9.64 -5.06
CA VAL A 306 4.32 9.92 -6.38
C VAL A 306 4.46 11.40 -6.66
N ARG A 307 5.36 11.75 -7.59
CA ARG A 307 5.63 13.14 -8.00
C ARG A 307 5.91 14.06 -6.80
N ASP A 308 6.73 13.61 -5.88
CA ASP A 308 7.22 14.37 -4.73
C ASP A 308 8.64 14.92 -4.95
N SER A 309 9.32 15.35 -3.89
CA SER A 309 10.70 15.85 -3.99
C SER A 309 11.73 14.74 -4.25
N TRP A 310 11.41 13.48 -3.89
CA TRP A 310 12.29 12.32 -4.05
C TRP A 310 12.27 11.79 -5.47
N SER A 311 11.08 11.80 -6.10
CA SER A 311 10.90 11.24 -7.45
C SER A 311 9.90 12.04 -8.28
N PRO A 312 10.23 12.36 -9.56
CA PRO A 312 9.27 12.93 -10.49
C PRO A 312 8.30 11.89 -11.07
N PHE A 313 8.51 10.61 -10.77
CA PHE A 313 7.77 9.50 -11.34
C PHE A 313 6.56 9.10 -10.48
N GLY A 314 5.83 8.13 -10.99
CA GLY A 314 4.68 7.53 -10.32
C GLY A 314 3.35 8.14 -10.76
N ASP A 315 2.32 7.33 -10.66
CA ASP A 315 0.93 7.65 -10.99
C ASP A 315 -0.06 6.96 -10.05
N ALA A 316 0.42 6.23 -9.02
CA ALA A 316 -0.37 5.42 -8.09
C ALA A 316 -1.23 4.34 -8.78
N ASP A 317 -0.90 3.94 -10.01
CA ASP A 317 -1.48 2.79 -10.67
C ASP A 317 -0.72 1.52 -10.30
N MET A 318 -1.30 0.68 -9.47
CA MET A 318 -0.66 -0.55 -8.97
C MET A 318 -0.46 -1.61 -10.08
N LEU A 319 -1.18 -1.56 -11.19
CA LEU A 319 -0.87 -2.39 -12.36
C LEU A 319 0.41 -1.91 -13.06
N HIS A 320 0.61 -0.59 -13.14
CA HIS A 320 1.87 -0.02 -13.60
C HIS A 320 3.02 -0.40 -12.65
N ARG A 321 2.78 -0.42 -11.35
CA ARG A 321 3.78 -0.86 -10.36
C ARG A 321 4.11 -2.36 -10.51
N ALA A 322 3.12 -3.21 -10.77
CA ALA A 322 3.33 -4.63 -11.07
C ALA A 322 4.17 -4.84 -12.35
N TRP A 323 3.93 -4.02 -13.39
CA TRP A 323 4.76 -4.01 -14.60
C TRP A 323 6.21 -3.60 -14.30
N LEU A 324 6.43 -2.55 -13.48
CA LEU A 324 7.77 -2.14 -13.05
C LEU A 324 8.48 -3.26 -12.28
N ALA A 325 7.76 -3.98 -11.42
CA ALA A 325 8.30 -5.14 -10.71
C ALA A 325 8.71 -6.25 -11.68
N ALA A 326 7.86 -6.56 -12.66
CA ALA A 326 8.18 -7.54 -13.69
C ALA A 326 9.39 -7.12 -14.52
N TRP A 327 9.48 -5.84 -14.90
CA TRP A 327 10.64 -5.28 -15.62
C TRP A 327 11.93 -5.37 -14.79
N ALA A 328 11.88 -4.98 -13.51
CA ALA A 328 13.04 -4.99 -12.61
C ALA A 328 13.56 -6.42 -12.33
N LEU A 329 12.68 -7.42 -12.42
CA LEU A 329 13.01 -8.85 -12.23
C LEU A 329 13.39 -9.56 -13.52
N ASP A 330 13.38 -8.89 -14.67
CA ASP A 330 13.55 -9.50 -16.00
C ASP A 330 12.57 -10.66 -16.24
N ALA A 331 11.32 -10.51 -15.79
CA ALA A 331 10.28 -11.53 -15.92
C ALA A 331 10.00 -11.83 -17.40
N ARG A 332 10.04 -13.12 -17.77
CA ARG A 332 9.90 -13.61 -19.15
C ARG A 332 8.74 -14.60 -19.30
N LEU A 333 8.33 -15.23 -18.22
CA LEU A 333 7.33 -16.29 -18.22
C LEU A 333 6.00 -15.76 -17.67
N ASP A 334 4.90 -16.36 -18.13
CA ASP A 334 3.55 -15.99 -17.69
C ASP A 334 3.40 -16.08 -16.17
N GLU A 335 3.92 -17.13 -15.54
CA GLU A 335 3.89 -17.27 -14.09
C GLU A 335 4.68 -16.20 -13.30
N GLU A 336 5.70 -15.60 -13.92
CA GLU A 336 6.47 -14.51 -13.33
C GLU A 336 5.70 -13.19 -13.41
N LEU A 337 5.05 -12.93 -14.55
CA LEU A 337 4.16 -11.78 -14.74
C LEU A 337 2.95 -11.86 -13.79
N GLU A 338 2.32 -13.04 -13.70
CA GLU A 338 1.22 -13.27 -12.75
C GLU A 338 1.67 -13.07 -11.30
N ALA A 339 2.87 -13.51 -10.93
CA ALA A 339 3.41 -13.31 -9.59
C ALA A 339 3.56 -11.82 -9.23
N CYS A 340 3.98 -10.99 -10.19
CA CYS A 340 4.06 -9.53 -10.01
C CYS A 340 2.67 -8.89 -9.85
N PHE A 341 1.66 -9.35 -10.59
CA PHE A 341 0.28 -8.91 -10.39
C PHE A 341 -0.24 -9.33 -9.00
N ARG A 342 -0.02 -10.59 -8.60
CA ARG A 342 -0.44 -11.09 -7.27
C ARG A 342 0.24 -10.35 -6.14
N LEU A 343 1.49 -9.90 -6.30
CA LEU A 343 2.18 -9.07 -5.33
C LEU A 343 1.43 -7.73 -5.11
N ALA A 344 0.90 -7.13 -6.19
CA ALA A 344 0.12 -5.88 -6.14
C ALA A 344 -1.34 -6.08 -5.68
N ALA A 345 -1.87 -7.30 -5.70
CA ALA A 345 -3.24 -7.62 -5.31
C ALA A 345 -3.27 -8.39 -3.98
N ASP A 346 -2.89 -9.66 -4.02
CA ASP A 346 -2.95 -10.58 -2.87
C ASP A 346 -1.92 -10.22 -1.80
N GLY A 347 -0.66 -9.90 -2.21
CA GLY A 347 0.41 -9.56 -1.28
C GLY A 347 0.10 -8.33 -0.44
N GLY A 348 -0.38 -7.26 -1.07
CA GLY A 348 -0.86 -6.07 -0.36
C GLY A 348 -2.05 -6.37 0.55
N ALA A 349 -3.02 -7.16 0.08
CA ALA A 349 -4.18 -7.55 0.89
C ALA A 349 -3.78 -8.33 2.15
N GLU A 350 -2.89 -9.31 2.02
CA GLU A 350 -2.37 -10.08 3.15
C GLU A 350 -1.60 -9.22 4.16
N LEU A 351 -0.82 -8.25 3.66
CA LEU A 351 -0.08 -7.33 4.50
C LEU A 351 -1.02 -6.44 5.32
N LEU A 352 -2.10 -5.95 4.71
CA LEU A 352 -3.12 -5.14 5.37
C LEU A 352 -4.18 -5.98 6.14
N GLY A 353 -4.03 -7.30 6.20
CA GLY A 353 -4.99 -8.18 6.89
C GLY A 353 -6.37 -8.25 6.21
N LEU A 354 -6.45 -7.94 4.92
CA LEU A 354 -7.68 -7.95 4.13
C LEU A 354 -7.92 -9.33 3.48
N PRO A 355 -9.19 -9.72 3.27
CA PRO A 355 -9.49 -10.93 2.52
C PRO A 355 -9.07 -10.78 1.05
N ARG A 356 -8.60 -11.87 0.44
CA ARG A 356 -8.30 -11.91 -1.00
C ARG A 356 -9.58 -11.77 -1.83
N ALA A 357 -9.50 -11.04 -2.94
CA ALA A 357 -10.56 -10.90 -3.92
C ALA A 357 -10.33 -11.86 -5.09
N ASP A 358 -10.57 -13.17 -4.88
CA ASP A 358 -10.21 -14.23 -5.81
C ASP A 358 -11.30 -14.58 -6.84
N LEU A 359 -12.36 -13.78 -6.94
CA LEU A 359 -13.50 -13.91 -7.86
C LEU A 359 -14.29 -15.23 -7.71
N ARG A 360 -14.33 -15.78 -6.50
CA ARG A 360 -15.11 -16.98 -6.14
C ARG A 360 -16.23 -16.60 -5.15
N ALA A 361 -17.23 -17.45 -5.05
CA ALA A 361 -18.26 -17.29 -4.04
C ALA A 361 -17.65 -17.24 -2.63
N GLY A 362 -18.13 -16.31 -1.81
CA GLY A 362 -17.61 -15.99 -0.48
C GLY A 362 -16.48 -14.98 -0.45
N SER A 363 -15.85 -14.65 -1.58
CA SER A 363 -14.84 -13.58 -1.62
C SER A 363 -15.48 -12.20 -1.75
N PRO A 364 -14.76 -11.12 -1.38
CA PRO A 364 -15.21 -9.76 -1.66
C PRO A 364 -15.55 -9.57 -3.13
N ALA A 365 -16.66 -8.89 -3.40
CA ALA A 365 -17.06 -8.51 -4.75
C ALA A 365 -16.29 -7.27 -5.21
N ASP A 366 -14.93 -7.39 -5.21
CA ASP A 366 -13.97 -6.34 -5.52
C ASP A 366 -13.16 -6.77 -6.75
N PHE A 367 -13.45 -6.20 -7.90
CA PHE A 367 -12.76 -6.55 -9.14
C PHE A 367 -12.76 -5.40 -10.14
N MET A 368 -11.92 -5.54 -11.15
CA MET A 368 -11.87 -4.61 -12.28
C MET A 368 -12.10 -5.35 -13.60
N LEU A 369 -12.71 -4.66 -14.56
CA LEU A 369 -12.88 -5.14 -15.92
C LEU A 369 -11.91 -4.40 -16.85
N VAL A 370 -11.19 -5.14 -17.66
CA VAL A 370 -10.19 -4.64 -18.60
C VAL A 370 -10.28 -5.38 -19.94
N ASP A 371 -9.82 -4.75 -20.99
CA ASP A 371 -9.55 -5.45 -22.24
C ASP A 371 -8.32 -6.33 -22.09
N GLY A 372 -8.36 -7.52 -22.68
CA GLY A 372 -7.24 -8.44 -22.65
C GLY A 372 -7.68 -9.91 -22.83
N GLU A 373 -6.74 -10.76 -23.17
CA GLU A 373 -6.96 -12.21 -23.34
C GLU A 373 -6.68 -12.98 -22.05
N CYS A 374 -5.60 -12.58 -21.34
CA CYS A 374 -5.13 -13.24 -20.13
C CYS A 374 -4.44 -12.27 -19.19
N LEU A 375 -4.21 -12.68 -17.94
CA LEU A 375 -3.56 -11.88 -16.90
C LEU A 375 -2.12 -11.47 -17.27
N PRO A 376 -1.24 -12.34 -17.80
CA PRO A 376 0.11 -11.94 -18.21
C PRO A 376 0.10 -10.78 -19.22
N GLN A 377 -0.76 -10.85 -20.24
CA GLN A 377 -0.91 -9.77 -21.21
C GLN A 377 -1.33 -8.46 -20.54
N VAL A 378 -2.27 -8.51 -19.58
CA VAL A 378 -2.73 -7.31 -18.86
C VAL A 378 -1.58 -6.65 -18.09
N VAL A 379 -0.67 -7.42 -17.51
CA VAL A 379 0.52 -6.86 -16.85
C VAL A 379 1.43 -6.14 -17.86
N VAL A 380 1.61 -6.72 -19.04
CA VAL A 380 2.48 -6.13 -20.09
C VAL A 380 1.85 -4.88 -20.71
N ASP A 381 0.56 -4.96 -21.09
CA ASP A 381 -0.12 -3.93 -21.86
C ASP A 381 -0.70 -2.81 -20.99
N ARG A 382 -1.00 -3.09 -19.74
CA ARG A 382 -1.60 -2.15 -18.76
C ARG A 382 -2.83 -1.43 -19.33
N PRO A 383 -3.85 -2.18 -19.79
CA PRO A 383 -5.03 -1.59 -20.37
C PRO A 383 -5.77 -0.69 -19.39
N ARG A 384 -6.52 0.28 -19.92
CA ARG A 384 -7.40 1.10 -19.11
C ARG A 384 -8.44 0.23 -18.38
N ARG A 385 -8.82 0.62 -17.17
CA ARG A 385 -9.92 0.01 -16.43
C ARG A 385 -11.24 0.54 -16.98
N ASP A 386 -12.04 -0.33 -17.61
CA ASP A 386 -13.36 0.04 -18.09
C ASP A 386 -14.36 0.16 -16.93
N LEU A 387 -14.27 -0.78 -15.97
CA LEU A 387 -15.01 -0.77 -14.72
C LEU A 387 -14.12 -1.12 -13.54
N VAL A 388 -14.39 -0.46 -12.41
CA VAL A 388 -13.91 -0.90 -11.09
C VAL A 388 -15.11 -1.12 -10.20
N VAL A 389 -15.14 -2.29 -9.57
CA VAL A 389 -16.21 -2.74 -8.68
C VAL A 389 -15.66 -2.87 -7.27
N ARG A 390 -16.33 -2.26 -6.30
CA ARG A 390 -16.03 -2.31 -4.87
C ARG A 390 -17.27 -2.73 -4.11
N ALA A 391 -17.16 -3.80 -3.33
CA ALA A 391 -18.28 -4.38 -2.58
C ALA A 391 -19.55 -4.58 -3.44
N GLY A 392 -19.35 -5.05 -4.69
CA GLY A 392 -20.44 -5.31 -5.65
C GLY A 392 -21.05 -4.06 -6.29
N ARG A 393 -20.49 -2.87 -6.05
CA ARG A 393 -20.94 -1.61 -6.66
C ARG A 393 -19.90 -1.10 -7.65
N VAL A 394 -20.34 -0.58 -8.78
CA VAL A 394 -19.45 0.12 -9.72
C VAL A 394 -19.02 1.43 -9.07
N VAL A 395 -17.73 1.63 -8.83
CA VAL A 395 -17.17 2.85 -8.24
C VAL A 395 -16.36 3.67 -9.24
N ALA A 396 -15.94 3.06 -10.36
CA ALA A 396 -15.31 3.81 -11.44
C ALA A 396 -15.70 3.25 -12.81
N ARG A 397 -15.75 4.14 -13.81
CA ARG A 397 -15.91 3.84 -15.22
C ARG A 397 -14.87 4.61 -16.02
N ASP A 398 -14.29 3.95 -17.02
CA ASP A 398 -13.34 4.60 -17.94
C ASP A 398 -12.21 5.36 -17.23
N GLY A 399 -11.70 4.79 -16.10
CA GLY A 399 -10.63 5.39 -15.31
C GLY A 399 -11.04 6.64 -14.51
N ARG A 400 -12.33 6.83 -14.22
CA ARG A 400 -12.87 7.94 -13.41
C ARG A 400 -13.87 7.42 -12.38
N LEU A 401 -13.83 7.96 -11.19
CA LEU A 401 -14.85 7.69 -10.17
C LEU A 401 -16.22 8.18 -10.62
N VAL A 402 -17.29 7.43 -10.24
CA VAL A 402 -18.69 7.71 -10.58
C VAL A 402 -19.51 8.02 -9.34
#